data_d0e85b9e239e73cf37c6da464e36100e
#
_entry.id   d0e85b9e239e73cf37c6da464e36100e
#
_cell.length_a   1.000
_cell.length_b   1.000
_cell.length_c   1.000
_cell.angle_alpha   90.00
_cell.angle_beta   90.00
_cell.angle_gamma   90.00
#
_symmetry.space_group_name_H-M   'P 1'
#
loop_
_entity.id
_entity.type
_entity.pdbx_description
1 polymer ?
#
loop_
_entity_poly.entity_id
_entity_poly.type
_entity_poly.pdbx_seq_one_letter_code
_entity_poly.pdbx_strand_id
1 'polypeptide(L)'
;VPSQPAVTRAQQKAIQKADTLIEALGWIRKFRDTTTVIKLGGSVLEHPDSLRHLLLDIVFMTTLGMRVVVVHGGGKAISKAMDDAGIVPRWVQGRRYTDEATLAIVEKVLATELNHELVNRLEEFGGRAMSLNFLSTNVLFGERLTLEGPDGEPLDLGHVGEVTHVDRLTIDNLAYAGQVPVIPSMAIGPDGHKLNVNADTAATAVAAAIGADKLVVLSDVPGVLLDIKDPESLIHSLSASEARRLIAHGTIAAGMIPKIEGCLDTLARGVGKVHIIDGRLRHSLLLEIYTTSGVGTEIVRDAPKPVSPAVATASAS
;
A
#
# COMPACT_ATOMS: atom_id res chain seq x y z
N VAL A 1 0.62 -50.87 17.77
CA VAL A 1 0.39 -49.59 17.10
C VAL A 1 -0.55 -49.90 15.96
N PRO A 2 -1.78 -49.32 15.89
CA PRO A 2 -2.68 -49.56 14.78
C PRO A 2 -2.03 -49.01 13.50
N SER A 3 -1.94 -49.86 12.48
CA SER A 3 -1.45 -49.46 11.15
C SER A 3 -2.35 -48.38 10.57
N GLN A 4 -1.77 -47.30 10.07
CA GLN A 4 -2.54 -46.29 9.35
C GLN A 4 -3.29 -46.92 8.15
N PRO A 5 -4.56 -46.58 7.91
CA PRO A 5 -5.29 -47.13 6.78
C PRO A 5 -4.64 -46.76 5.46
N ALA A 6 -4.65 -47.68 4.49
CA ALA A 6 -4.15 -47.42 3.15
C ALA A 6 -5.01 -46.29 2.50
N VAL A 7 -4.35 -45.21 2.12
CA VAL A 7 -5.02 -44.04 1.52
C VAL A 7 -4.90 -44.06 0.00
N THR A 8 -5.98 -43.78 -0.72
CA THR A 8 -5.96 -43.61 -2.16
C THR A 8 -5.29 -42.30 -2.58
N ARG A 9 -4.85 -42.19 -3.85
CA ARG A 9 -4.25 -40.95 -4.39
C ARG A 9 -5.20 -39.72 -4.27
N ALA A 10 -6.51 -39.94 -4.38
CA ALA A 10 -7.52 -38.89 -4.21
C ALA A 10 -7.59 -38.44 -2.75
N GLN A 11 -7.59 -39.39 -1.79
CA GLN A 11 -7.56 -39.08 -0.37
C GLN A 11 -6.28 -38.38 0.05
N GLN A 12 -5.12 -38.78 -0.50
CA GLN A 12 -3.86 -38.08 -0.23
C GLN A 12 -3.87 -36.62 -0.67
N LYS A 13 -4.44 -36.31 -1.85
CA LYS A 13 -4.62 -34.91 -2.29
C LYS A 13 -5.61 -34.14 -1.39
N ALA A 14 -6.66 -34.79 -0.90
CA ALA A 14 -7.62 -34.17 0.01
C ALA A 14 -6.98 -33.87 1.37
N ILE A 15 -6.15 -34.80 1.90
CA ILE A 15 -5.40 -34.61 3.14
C ILE A 15 -4.45 -33.42 3.00
N GLN A 16 -3.65 -33.34 1.92
CA GLN A 16 -2.76 -32.20 1.67
C GLN A 16 -3.49 -30.86 1.67
N LYS A 17 -4.69 -30.79 1.09
CA LYS A 17 -5.52 -29.56 1.15
C LYS A 17 -5.96 -29.22 2.57
N ALA A 18 -6.36 -30.22 3.34
CA ALA A 18 -6.74 -30.04 4.74
C ALA A 18 -5.54 -29.59 5.58
N ASP A 19 -4.37 -30.19 5.40
CA ASP A 19 -3.13 -29.81 6.09
C ASP A 19 -2.76 -28.34 5.80
N THR A 20 -2.86 -27.91 4.53
CA THR A 20 -2.65 -26.50 4.15
C THR A 20 -3.62 -25.54 4.85
N LEU A 21 -4.89 -25.92 4.99
CA LEU A 21 -5.88 -25.11 5.72
C LEU A 21 -5.58 -25.06 7.23
N ILE A 22 -5.12 -26.16 7.81
CA ILE A 22 -4.73 -26.20 9.23
C ILE A 22 -3.47 -25.36 9.47
N GLU A 23 -2.47 -25.42 8.58
CA GLU A 23 -1.29 -24.56 8.63
C GLU A 23 -1.67 -23.08 8.57
N ALA A 24 -2.57 -22.71 7.65
CA ALA A 24 -3.06 -21.35 7.52
C ALA A 24 -3.80 -20.85 8.79
N LEU A 25 -4.38 -21.72 9.60
CA LEU A 25 -5.14 -21.33 10.80
C LEU A 25 -4.32 -20.51 11.80
N GLY A 26 -3.03 -20.81 11.93
CA GLY A 26 -2.11 -20.04 12.78
C GLY A 26 -1.98 -18.59 12.33
N TRP A 27 -1.83 -18.39 11.02
CA TRP A 27 -1.75 -17.06 10.41
C TRP A 27 -3.07 -16.31 10.47
N ILE A 28 -4.20 -17.00 10.22
CA ILE A 28 -5.56 -16.43 10.31
C ILE A 28 -5.79 -15.85 11.71
N ARG A 29 -5.46 -16.61 12.77
CA ARG A 29 -5.60 -16.15 14.16
C ARG A 29 -4.69 -14.96 14.47
N LYS A 30 -3.48 -14.94 13.93
CA LYS A 30 -2.49 -13.88 14.15
C LYS A 30 -2.90 -12.55 13.50
N PHE A 31 -3.52 -12.62 12.31
CA PHE A 31 -3.84 -11.42 11.53
C PHE A 31 -5.31 -10.97 11.64
N ARG A 32 -6.15 -11.77 12.25
CA ARG A 32 -7.51 -11.37 12.58
C ARG A 32 -7.49 -10.06 13.39
N ASP A 33 -8.42 -9.18 13.08
CA ASP A 33 -8.56 -7.86 13.72
C ASP A 33 -7.39 -6.88 13.48
N THR A 34 -6.40 -7.24 12.64
CA THR A 34 -5.38 -6.29 12.22
C THR A 34 -5.86 -5.40 11.08
N THR A 35 -5.35 -4.17 11.05
CA THR A 35 -5.67 -3.18 10.02
C THR A 35 -4.55 -3.10 8.99
N THR A 36 -4.88 -3.32 7.72
CA THR A 36 -3.94 -3.27 6.60
C THR A 36 -4.41 -2.26 5.56
N VAL A 37 -3.58 -1.28 5.26
CA VAL A 37 -3.78 -0.39 4.11
C VAL A 37 -3.07 -0.98 2.91
N ILE A 38 -3.76 -1.08 1.78
CA ILE A 38 -3.21 -1.60 0.52
C ILE A 38 -3.20 -0.47 -0.50
N LYS A 39 -2.02 -0.10 -0.96
CA LYS A 39 -1.87 0.87 -2.04
C LYS A 39 -1.82 0.15 -3.38
N LEU A 40 -2.79 0.44 -4.25
CA LEU A 40 -2.84 -0.05 -5.64
C LEU A 40 -2.20 0.98 -6.58
N GLY A 41 -1.09 0.58 -7.22
CA GLY A 41 -0.40 1.40 -8.23
C GLY A 41 -0.96 1.21 -9.63
N GLY A 42 -0.67 2.15 -10.53
CA GLY A 42 -1.14 2.12 -11.92
C GLY A 42 -0.69 0.88 -12.70
N SER A 43 0.52 0.37 -12.45
CA SER A 43 1.02 -0.83 -13.13
C SER A 43 0.19 -2.10 -12.86
N VAL A 44 -0.39 -2.21 -11.67
CA VAL A 44 -1.24 -3.34 -11.29
C VAL A 44 -2.63 -3.20 -11.87
N LEU A 45 -3.17 -1.97 -11.89
CA LEU A 45 -4.51 -1.66 -12.40
C LEU A 45 -4.65 -1.94 -13.90
N GLU A 46 -3.55 -1.96 -14.66
CA GLU A 46 -3.54 -2.23 -16.10
C GLU A 46 -3.55 -3.71 -16.47
N HIS A 47 -3.30 -4.59 -15.53
CA HIS A 47 -3.26 -6.03 -15.76
C HIS A 47 -4.53 -6.70 -15.18
N PRO A 48 -5.57 -6.97 -16.00
CA PRO A 48 -6.85 -7.47 -15.51
C PRO A 48 -6.74 -8.75 -14.67
N ASP A 49 -5.84 -9.67 -15.05
CA ASP A 49 -5.62 -10.93 -14.32
C ASP A 49 -4.95 -10.68 -12.96
N SER A 50 -3.93 -9.81 -12.92
CA SER A 50 -3.25 -9.46 -11.67
C SER A 50 -4.22 -8.74 -10.73
N LEU A 51 -4.96 -7.75 -11.23
CA LEU A 51 -5.98 -7.04 -10.47
C LEU A 51 -7.03 -8.01 -9.93
N ARG A 52 -7.52 -8.95 -10.76
CA ARG A 52 -8.47 -9.97 -10.33
C ARG A 52 -7.95 -10.79 -9.15
N HIS A 53 -6.72 -11.25 -9.18
CA HIS A 53 -6.13 -12.02 -8.09
C HIS A 53 -5.98 -11.19 -6.81
N LEU A 54 -5.53 -9.95 -6.93
CA LEU A 54 -5.40 -9.04 -5.78
C LEU A 54 -6.75 -8.72 -5.13
N LEU A 55 -7.80 -8.49 -5.92
CA LEU A 55 -9.13 -8.24 -5.36
C LEU A 55 -9.70 -9.49 -4.68
N LEU A 56 -9.46 -10.68 -5.21
CA LEU A 56 -9.80 -11.94 -4.52
C LEU A 56 -9.02 -12.11 -3.21
N ASP A 57 -7.73 -11.73 -3.18
CA ASP A 57 -6.92 -11.75 -1.96
C ASP A 57 -7.50 -10.79 -0.91
N ILE A 58 -7.91 -9.58 -1.30
CA ILE A 58 -8.55 -8.60 -0.41
C ILE A 58 -9.86 -9.16 0.16
N VAL A 59 -10.72 -9.75 -0.68
CA VAL A 59 -11.97 -10.38 -0.22
C VAL A 59 -11.68 -11.52 0.73
N PHE A 60 -10.67 -12.35 0.46
CA PHE A 60 -10.24 -13.42 1.35
C PHE A 60 -9.79 -12.86 2.72
N MET A 61 -8.91 -11.84 2.72
CA MET A 61 -8.42 -11.20 3.95
C MET A 61 -9.57 -10.66 4.82
N THR A 62 -10.52 -9.95 4.22
CA THR A 62 -11.67 -9.39 4.95
C THR A 62 -12.62 -10.48 5.44
N THR A 63 -12.84 -11.56 4.68
CA THR A 63 -13.62 -12.73 5.10
C THR A 63 -13.02 -13.40 6.34
N LEU A 64 -11.70 -13.36 6.49
CA LEU A 64 -11.00 -13.89 7.66
C LEU A 64 -10.92 -12.91 8.85
N GLY A 65 -11.56 -11.75 8.74
CA GLY A 65 -11.67 -10.77 9.82
C GLY A 65 -10.55 -9.74 9.89
N MET A 66 -9.76 -9.59 8.82
CA MET A 66 -8.84 -8.45 8.70
C MET A 66 -9.61 -7.19 8.30
N ARG A 67 -9.19 -6.04 8.80
CA ARG A 67 -9.66 -4.73 8.34
C ARG A 67 -8.77 -4.24 7.21
N VAL A 68 -9.32 -4.20 6.00
CA VAL A 68 -8.57 -3.79 4.81
C VAL A 68 -9.09 -2.45 4.30
N VAL A 69 -8.18 -1.54 4.02
CA VAL A 69 -8.45 -0.24 3.39
C VAL A 69 -7.64 -0.16 2.10
N VAL A 70 -8.27 0.21 1.01
CA VAL A 70 -7.63 0.34 -0.29
C VAL A 70 -7.43 1.81 -0.64
N VAL A 71 -6.21 2.21 -0.96
CA VAL A 71 -5.88 3.51 -1.54
C VAL A 71 -5.34 3.29 -2.95
N HIS A 72 -5.92 3.94 -3.95
CA HIS A 72 -5.49 3.73 -5.32
C HIS A 72 -5.09 5.01 -6.03
N GLY A 73 -4.13 4.87 -6.94
CA GLY A 73 -3.81 5.85 -7.97
C GLY A 73 -4.38 5.43 -9.33
N GLY A 74 -3.85 6.01 -10.40
CA GLY A 74 -4.28 5.72 -11.78
C GLY A 74 -3.42 6.42 -12.81
N GLY A 75 -2.13 6.64 -12.51
CA GLY A 75 -1.25 7.50 -13.32
C GLY A 75 -1.24 7.16 -14.81
N LYS A 76 -1.26 5.86 -15.18
CA LYS A 76 -1.30 5.44 -16.58
C LYS A 76 -2.69 5.62 -17.21
N ALA A 77 -3.76 5.30 -16.48
CA ALA A 77 -5.13 5.57 -16.94
C ALA A 77 -5.37 7.06 -17.18
N ILE A 78 -4.87 7.92 -16.27
CA ILE A 78 -4.89 9.38 -16.46
C ILE A 78 -4.11 9.77 -17.71
N SER A 79 -2.90 9.23 -17.91
CA SER A 79 -2.10 9.55 -19.11
C SER A 79 -2.81 9.16 -20.39
N LYS A 80 -3.45 7.98 -20.42
CA LYS A 80 -4.26 7.55 -21.54
C LYS A 80 -5.45 8.48 -21.79
N ALA A 81 -6.20 8.84 -20.77
CA ALA A 81 -7.34 9.75 -20.89
C ALA A 81 -6.93 11.17 -21.34
N MET A 82 -5.76 11.65 -20.93
CA MET A 82 -5.17 12.89 -21.44
C MET A 82 -4.79 12.80 -22.92
N ASP A 83 -4.18 11.69 -23.34
CA ASP A 83 -3.84 11.43 -24.75
C ASP A 83 -5.08 11.38 -25.62
N ASP A 84 -6.12 10.67 -25.18
CA ASP A 84 -7.43 10.60 -25.84
C ASP A 84 -8.11 12.00 -25.96
N ALA A 85 -7.82 12.90 -25.02
CA ALA A 85 -8.28 14.30 -25.01
C ALA A 85 -7.33 15.26 -25.75
N GLY A 86 -6.21 14.77 -26.31
CA GLY A 86 -5.20 15.61 -26.98
C GLY A 86 -4.39 16.50 -26.03
N ILE A 87 -4.34 16.16 -24.74
CA ILE A 87 -3.59 16.93 -23.71
C ILE A 87 -2.26 16.22 -23.42
N VAL A 88 -1.16 16.94 -23.68
CA VAL A 88 0.19 16.43 -23.41
C VAL A 88 0.52 16.53 -21.92
N PRO A 89 0.84 15.42 -21.23
CA PRO A 89 1.22 15.46 -19.83
C PRO A 89 2.51 16.26 -19.58
N ARG A 90 2.45 17.23 -18.68
CA ARG A 90 3.62 17.96 -18.21
C ARG A 90 4.04 17.42 -16.83
N TRP A 91 5.33 17.23 -16.63
CA TRP A 91 5.91 16.73 -15.40
C TRP A 91 6.86 17.75 -14.75
N VAL A 92 6.73 17.94 -13.44
CA VAL A 92 7.54 18.82 -12.64
C VAL A 92 8.05 18.03 -11.41
N GLN A 93 9.33 17.84 -11.29
CA GLN A 93 9.96 17.02 -10.22
C GLN A 93 9.25 15.68 -9.97
N GLY A 94 8.92 14.94 -11.05
CA GLY A 94 8.27 13.63 -10.99
C GLY A 94 6.76 13.68 -10.65
N ARG A 95 6.15 14.86 -10.54
CA ARG A 95 4.73 15.08 -10.33
C ARG A 95 4.07 15.58 -11.60
N ARG A 96 2.85 15.13 -11.85
CA ARG A 96 2.05 15.62 -13.00
C ARG A 96 1.56 17.03 -12.71
N TYR A 97 2.01 18.00 -13.48
CA TYR A 97 1.39 19.33 -13.46
C TYR A 97 -0.10 19.19 -13.73
N THR A 98 -0.94 19.77 -12.89
CA THR A 98 -2.38 19.56 -12.92
C THR A 98 -3.09 20.90 -13.01
N ASP A 99 -3.34 21.37 -14.24
CA ASP A 99 -4.23 22.49 -14.51
C ASP A 99 -5.71 22.06 -14.40
N GLU A 100 -6.64 22.98 -14.60
CA GLU A 100 -8.08 22.73 -14.53
C GLU A 100 -8.52 21.61 -15.50
N ALA A 101 -8.03 21.61 -16.74
CA ALA A 101 -8.37 20.60 -17.75
C ALA A 101 -7.84 19.21 -17.35
N THR A 102 -6.60 19.17 -16.86
CA THR A 102 -5.99 17.95 -16.33
C THR A 102 -6.71 17.47 -15.07
N LEU A 103 -7.10 18.38 -14.15
CA LEU A 103 -7.82 18.04 -12.93
C LEU A 103 -9.17 17.37 -13.23
N ALA A 104 -9.92 17.90 -14.21
CA ALA A 104 -11.19 17.30 -14.64
C ALA A 104 -11.00 15.83 -15.13
N ILE A 105 -9.92 15.56 -15.88
CA ILE A 105 -9.57 14.20 -16.30
C ILE A 105 -9.18 13.34 -15.11
N VAL A 106 -8.33 13.84 -14.21
CA VAL A 106 -7.91 13.13 -12.99
C VAL A 106 -9.11 12.73 -12.15
N GLU A 107 -10.04 13.67 -11.93
CA GLU A 107 -11.27 13.40 -11.18
C GLU A 107 -12.12 12.31 -11.85
N LYS A 108 -12.37 12.43 -13.14
CA LYS A 108 -13.15 11.46 -13.89
C LYS A 108 -12.52 10.06 -13.77
N VAL A 109 -11.22 9.95 -14.02
CA VAL A 109 -10.52 8.67 -14.01
C VAL A 109 -10.42 8.08 -12.60
N LEU A 110 -9.98 8.88 -11.62
CA LEU A 110 -9.73 8.34 -10.27
C LEU A 110 -11.01 8.18 -9.47
N ALA A 111 -11.84 9.22 -9.37
CA ALA A 111 -12.98 9.20 -8.46
C ALA A 111 -14.21 8.53 -9.06
N THR A 112 -14.36 8.50 -10.38
CA THR A 112 -15.54 7.91 -11.03
C THR A 112 -15.23 6.53 -11.62
N GLU A 113 -14.29 6.46 -12.58
CA GLU A 113 -14.08 5.22 -13.34
C GLU A 113 -13.39 4.14 -12.49
N LEU A 114 -12.15 4.38 -12.07
CA LEU A 114 -11.36 3.36 -11.36
C LEU A 114 -11.92 3.04 -9.96
N ASN A 115 -12.36 4.06 -9.24
CA ASN A 115 -12.86 3.84 -7.88
C ASN A 115 -14.13 2.97 -7.90
N HIS A 116 -15.09 3.27 -8.79
CA HIS A 116 -16.29 2.45 -8.93
C HIS A 116 -16.01 1.07 -9.50
N GLU A 117 -15.07 0.95 -10.47
CA GLU A 117 -14.67 -0.36 -10.99
C GLU A 117 -14.12 -1.25 -9.88
N LEU A 118 -13.24 -0.74 -9.01
CA LEU A 118 -12.67 -1.48 -7.90
C LEU A 118 -13.75 -1.94 -6.90
N VAL A 119 -14.67 -1.05 -6.54
CA VAL A 119 -15.79 -1.39 -5.64
C VAL A 119 -16.66 -2.48 -6.26
N ASN A 120 -17.12 -2.31 -7.49
CA ASN A 120 -17.99 -3.27 -8.17
C ASN A 120 -17.32 -4.64 -8.27
N ARG A 121 -16.04 -4.71 -8.62
CA ARG A 121 -15.30 -5.99 -8.70
C ARG A 121 -15.12 -6.65 -7.33
N LEU A 122 -14.87 -5.88 -6.27
CA LEU A 122 -14.82 -6.45 -4.91
C LEU A 122 -16.16 -7.07 -4.52
N GLU A 123 -17.28 -6.42 -4.85
CA GLU A 123 -18.63 -6.92 -4.60
C GLU A 123 -18.98 -8.14 -5.47
N GLU A 124 -18.59 -8.16 -6.75
CA GLU A 124 -18.73 -9.32 -7.63
C GLU A 124 -18.01 -10.57 -7.08
N PHE A 125 -16.90 -10.40 -6.37
CA PHE A 125 -16.17 -11.49 -5.70
C PHE A 125 -16.73 -11.83 -4.32
N GLY A 126 -17.85 -11.24 -3.92
CA GLY A 126 -18.52 -11.51 -2.64
C GLY A 126 -18.00 -10.70 -1.46
N GLY A 127 -17.15 -9.72 -1.70
CA GLY A 127 -16.72 -8.73 -0.70
C GLY A 127 -17.79 -7.68 -0.45
N ARG A 128 -17.55 -6.83 0.55
CA ARG A 128 -18.34 -5.63 0.81
C ARG A 128 -17.39 -4.44 0.70
N ALA A 129 -17.65 -3.52 -0.20
CA ALA A 129 -16.78 -2.38 -0.43
C ALA A 129 -17.57 -1.06 -0.47
N MET A 130 -16.91 0.04 -0.17
CA MET A 130 -17.51 1.36 -0.26
C MET A 130 -16.54 2.35 -0.90
N SER A 131 -17.04 3.05 -1.90
CA SER A 131 -16.36 4.18 -2.54
C SER A 131 -16.33 5.37 -1.59
N LEU A 132 -15.12 5.87 -1.28
CA LEU A 132 -14.92 7.10 -0.49
C LEU A 132 -14.31 8.19 -1.37
N ASN A 133 -15.16 8.91 -2.10
CA ASN A 133 -14.78 9.96 -3.04
C ASN A 133 -15.74 11.16 -2.97
N PHE A 134 -15.57 12.14 -3.84
CA PHE A 134 -16.38 13.38 -3.86
C PHE A 134 -17.87 13.17 -4.20
N LEU A 135 -18.24 12.03 -4.75
CA LEU A 135 -19.62 11.70 -5.09
C LEU A 135 -20.35 10.99 -3.94
N SER A 136 -19.60 10.47 -2.96
CA SER A 136 -20.13 9.79 -1.78
C SER A 136 -19.73 10.55 -0.51
N THR A 137 -18.60 10.21 0.06
CA THR A 137 -18.04 10.85 1.27
C THR A 137 -16.53 11.02 1.07
N ASN A 138 -16.08 12.26 1.03
CA ASN A 138 -14.64 12.52 0.97
C ASN A 138 -14.00 12.34 2.34
N VAL A 139 -12.84 11.70 2.38
CA VAL A 139 -12.10 11.44 3.62
C VAL A 139 -10.68 12.00 3.60
N LEU A 140 -10.20 12.51 2.45
CA LEU A 140 -8.89 13.12 2.33
C LEU A 140 -9.04 14.65 2.17
N PHE A 141 -8.39 15.38 3.05
CA PHE A 141 -8.30 16.84 3.02
C PHE A 141 -6.83 17.23 2.92
N GLY A 142 -6.55 18.32 2.23
CA GLY A 142 -5.17 18.69 1.95
C GLY A 142 -4.99 20.13 1.56
N GLU A 143 -3.76 20.50 1.27
CA GLU A 143 -3.36 21.82 0.80
C GLU A 143 -2.58 21.67 -0.51
N ARG A 144 -2.47 22.78 -1.26
CA ARG A 144 -1.63 22.79 -2.47
C ARG A 144 -0.18 22.51 -2.09
N LEU A 145 0.42 21.58 -2.80
CA LEU A 145 1.83 21.24 -2.60
C LEU A 145 2.69 22.36 -3.18
N THR A 146 3.55 22.93 -2.35
CA THR A 146 4.59 23.87 -2.77
C THR A 146 5.93 23.18 -2.76
N LEU A 147 6.63 23.17 -3.88
CA LEU A 147 8.01 22.69 -3.99
C LEU A 147 8.91 23.86 -4.36
N GLU A 148 10.20 23.79 -3.96
CA GLU A 148 11.18 24.79 -4.35
C GLU A 148 11.94 24.31 -5.59
N GLY A 149 12.15 25.23 -6.52
CA GLY A 149 13.02 25.02 -7.67
C GLY A 149 14.49 25.11 -7.30
N PRO A 150 15.40 24.84 -8.26
CA PRO A 150 16.85 24.94 -8.03
C PRO A 150 17.31 26.31 -7.53
N ASP A 151 16.57 27.35 -7.87
CA ASP A 151 16.87 28.74 -7.52
C ASP A 151 16.17 29.21 -6.22
N GLY A 152 15.52 28.28 -5.49
CA GLY A 152 14.74 28.57 -4.27
C GLY A 152 13.38 29.21 -4.52
N GLU A 153 12.97 29.39 -5.78
CA GLU A 153 11.65 29.93 -6.11
C GLU A 153 10.58 28.85 -6.06
N PRO A 154 9.32 29.20 -5.63
CA PRO A 154 8.23 28.26 -5.60
C PRO A 154 7.89 27.73 -7.00
N LEU A 155 7.75 26.40 -7.13
CA LEU A 155 7.33 25.76 -8.37
C LEU A 155 5.80 25.71 -8.44
N ASP A 156 5.23 26.21 -9.52
CA ASP A 156 3.82 26.02 -9.82
C ASP A 156 3.56 24.60 -10.29
N LEU A 157 2.74 23.87 -9.53
CA LEU A 157 2.29 22.52 -9.82
C LEU A 157 0.81 22.46 -10.21
N GLY A 158 0.11 23.60 -10.25
CA GLY A 158 -1.33 23.68 -10.43
C GLY A 158 -2.09 23.10 -9.23
N HIS A 159 -3.04 22.20 -9.50
CA HIS A 159 -3.88 21.54 -8.48
C HIS A 159 -3.24 20.25 -7.91
N VAL A 160 -1.94 20.23 -7.77
CA VAL A 160 -1.26 19.15 -7.04
C VAL A 160 -1.29 19.47 -5.55
N GLY A 161 -1.63 18.46 -4.73
CA GLY A 161 -1.75 18.65 -3.29
C GLY A 161 -1.01 17.60 -2.47
N GLU A 162 -0.97 17.87 -1.18
CA GLU A 162 -0.58 16.93 -0.14
C GLU A 162 -1.70 16.78 0.89
N VAL A 163 -1.79 15.59 1.51
CA VAL A 163 -2.82 15.32 2.52
C VAL A 163 -2.37 15.86 3.86
N THR A 164 -3.17 16.76 4.43
CA THR A 164 -2.94 17.36 5.76
C THR A 164 -3.87 16.77 6.82
N HIS A 165 -5.05 16.26 6.42
CA HIS A 165 -6.00 15.64 7.34
C HIS A 165 -6.72 14.45 6.68
N VAL A 166 -7.05 13.45 7.48
CA VAL A 166 -7.80 12.25 7.07
C VAL A 166 -8.99 12.08 8.03
N ASP A 167 -10.19 11.90 7.49
CA ASP A 167 -11.35 11.49 8.29
C ASP A 167 -11.23 10.03 8.69
N ARG A 168 -10.44 9.82 9.73
CA ARG A 168 -10.21 8.52 10.32
C ARG A 168 -11.49 7.83 10.73
N LEU A 169 -12.44 8.58 11.32
CA LEU A 169 -13.64 8.00 11.92
C LEU A 169 -14.50 7.28 10.87
N THR A 170 -14.69 7.92 9.72
CA THR A 170 -15.42 7.32 8.59
C THR A 170 -14.73 6.05 8.09
N ILE A 171 -13.41 6.07 7.93
CA ILE A 171 -12.64 4.90 7.46
C ILE A 171 -12.73 3.76 8.48
N ASP A 172 -12.48 4.04 9.76
CA ASP A 172 -12.52 3.04 10.84
C ASP A 172 -13.91 2.40 10.95
N ASN A 173 -14.99 3.19 10.95
CA ASN A 173 -16.35 2.68 11.05
C ASN A 173 -16.69 1.68 9.94
N LEU A 174 -16.30 1.96 8.70
CA LEU A 174 -16.51 1.05 7.57
C LEU A 174 -15.67 -0.22 7.70
N ALA A 175 -14.39 -0.07 8.03
CA ALA A 175 -13.48 -1.21 8.20
C ALA A 175 -13.92 -2.12 9.35
N TYR A 176 -14.36 -1.56 10.48
CA TYR A 176 -14.94 -2.34 11.60
C TYR A 176 -16.27 -3.01 11.24
N ALA A 177 -17.05 -2.41 10.33
CA ALA A 177 -18.27 -3.05 9.81
C ALA A 177 -17.99 -4.15 8.77
N GLY A 178 -16.71 -4.49 8.51
CA GLY A 178 -16.29 -5.48 7.52
C GLY A 178 -16.48 -5.03 6.08
N GLN A 179 -16.49 -3.73 5.83
CA GLN A 179 -16.48 -3.16 4.49
C GLN A 179 -15.04 -2.72 4.14
N VAL A 180 -14.70 -2.77 2.87
CA VAL A 180 -13.43 -2.26 2.33
C VAL A 180 -13.62 -0.81 1.87
N PRO A 181 -13.11 0.20 2.60
CA PRO A 181 -13.07 1.57 2.09
C PRO A 181 -12.12 1.62 0.88
N VAL A 182 -12.59 2.17 -0.25
CA VAL A 182 -11.80 2.35 -1.48
C VAL A 182 -11.64 3.85 -1.73
N ILE A 183 -10.41 4.34 -1.61
CA ILE A 183 -10.07 5.75 -1.53
C ILE A 183 -9.21 6.14 -2.74
N PRO A 184 -9.65 7.04 -3.63
CA PRO A 184 -8.81 7.58 -4.69
C PRO A 184 -7.78 8.57 -4.13
N SER A 185 -6.61 8.67 -4.75
CA SER A 185 -5.56 9.61 -4.35
C SER A 185 -5.89 11.05 -4.74
N MET A 186 -6.98 11.56 -4.19
CA MET A 186 -7.45 12.94 -4.35
C MET A 186 -7.90 13.51 -3.00
N ALA A 187 -7.66 14.80 -2.79
CA ALA A 187 -8.06 15.49 -1.56
C ALA A 187 -8.90 16.74 -1.87
N ILE A 188 -9.58 17.28 -0.86
CA ILE A 188 -10.26 18.58 -0.92
C ILE A 188 -9.43 19.59 -0.12
N GLY A 189 -9.13 20.73 -0.74
CA GLY A 189 -8.50 21.88 -0.10
C GLY A 189 -9.45 22.68 0.78
N PRO A 190 -8.93 23.62 1.60
CA PRO A 190 -9.74 24.48 2.49
C PRO A 190 -10.76 25.36 1.74
N ASP A 191 -10.45 25.68 0.49
CA ASP A 191 -11.29 26.47 -0.44
C ASP A 191 -12.33 25.61 -1.18
N GLY A 192 -12.39 24.31 -0.88
CA GLY A 192 -13.28 23.35 -1.56
C GLY A 192 -12.77 22.87 -2.92
N HIS A 193 -11.61 23.35 -3.38
CA HIS A 193 -11.00 22.86 -4.61
C HIS A 193 -10.43 21.44 -4.45
N LYS A 194 -10.53 20.64 -5.51
CA LYS A 194 -9.99 19.29 -5.56
C LYS A 194 -8.50 19.33 -5.87
N LEU A 195 -7.78 18.41 -5.27
CA LEU A 195 -6.32 18.30 -5.39
C LEU A 195 -5.94 16.89 -5.86
N ASN A 196 -5.08 16.82 -6.86
CA ASN A 196 -4.45 15.58 -7.30
C ASN A 196 -3.30 15.25 -6.35
N VAL A 197 -3.36 14.12 -5.68
CA VAL A 197 -2.36 13.69 -4.67
C VAL A 197 -1.59 12.48 -5.17
N ASN A 198 -0.32 12.40 -4.82
CA ASN A 198 0.45 11.18 -5.06
C ASN A 198 -0.13 10.01 -4.25
N ALA A 199 -0.36 8.86 -4.90
CA ALA A 199 -1.02 7.72 -4.27
C ALA A 199 -0.20 7.09 -3.13
N ASP A 200 1.14 7.14 -3.18
CA ASP A 200 1.99 6.63 -2.11
C ASP A 200 1.88 7.52 -0.87
N THR A 201 1.90 8.85 -1.06
CA THR A 201 1.73 9.80 0.05
C THR A 201 0.32 9.77 0.63
N ALA A 202 -0.71 9.60 -0.21
CA ALA A 202 -2.09 9.43 0.26
C ALA A 202 -2.23 8.14 1.10
N ALA A 203 -1.67 7.02 0.64
CA ALA A 203 -1.70 5.76 1.38
C ALA A 203 -0.94 5.85 2.71
N THR A 204 0.20 6.53 2.74
CA THR A 204 0.94 6.83 3.97
C THR A 204 0.10 7.65 4.94
N ALA A 205 -0.55 8.71 4.46
CA ALA A 205 -1.40 9.56 5.31
C ALA A 205 -2.58 8.78 5.91
N VAL A 206 -3.26 7.95 5.09
CA VAL A 206 -4.35 7.07 5.55
C VAL A 206 -3.83 6.09 6.58
N ALA A 207 -2.75 5.35 6.27
CA ALA A 207 -2.19 4.34 7.17
C ALA A 207 -1.76 4.93 8.51
N ALA A 208 -1.14 6.10 8.51
CA ALA A 208 -0.75 6.81 9.73
C ALA A 208 -1.97 7.26 10.55
N ALA A 209 -2.98 7.86 9.89
CA ALA A 209 -4.15 8.40 10.56
C ALA A 209 -4.98 7.32 11.27
N ILE A 210 -5.16 6.14 10.64
CA ILE A 210 -5.93 5.04 11.24
C ILE A 210 -5.07 4.14 12.15
N GLY A 211 -3.77 4.41 12.28
CA GLY A 211 -2.85 3.58 13.07
C GLY A 211 -2.73 2.16 12.51
N ALA A 212 -2.57 2.02 11.21
CA ALA A 212 -2.52 0.72 10.55
C ALA A 212 -1.35 -0.15 11.06
N ASP A 213 -1.61 -1.45 11.23
CA ASP A 213 -0.56 -2.42 11.55
C ASP A 213 0.40 -2.60 10.38
N LYS A 214 -0.11 -2.49 9.14
CA LYS A 214 0.65 -2.66 7.90
C LYS A 214 0.21 -1.69 6.82
N LEU A 215 1.18 -1.19 6.04
CA LEU A 215 0.97 -0.64 4.71
C LEU A 215 1.60 -1.58 3.69
N VAL A 216 0.83 -2.04 2.72
CA VAL A 216 1.31 -2.84 1.58
C VAL A 216 1.33 -1.98 0.33
N VAL A 217 2.51 -1.73 -0.22
CA VAL A 217 2.71 -0.98 -1.46
C VAL A 217 2.87 -1.97 -2.61
N LEU A 218 1.82 -2.11 -3.42
CA LEU A 218 1.87 -2.91 -4.64
C LEU A 218 2.60 -2.15 -5.74
N SER A 219 3.62 -2.77 -6.29
CA SER A 219 4.54 -2.23 -7.26
C SER A 219 4.71 -3.20 -8.45
N ASP A 220 5.54 -2.83 -9.41
CA ASP A 220 6.01 -3.65 -10.53
C ASP A 220 7.44 -4.19 -10.31
N VAL A 221 7.90 -4.15 -9.08
CA VAL A 221 9.19 -4.71 -8.66
C VAL A 221 8.98 -5.68 -7.50
N PRO A 222 9.79 -6.74 -7.37
CA PRO A 222 9.60 -7.78 -6.36
C PRO A 222 9.82 -7.27 -4.92
N GLY A 223 10.57 -6.19 -4.76
CA GLY A 223 11.01 -5.63 -3.49
C GLY A 223 12.38 -5.00 -3.64
N VAL A 224 13.16 -4.99 -2.57
CA VAL A 224 14.54 -4.47 -2.55
C VAL A 224 15.50 -5.60 -2.90
N LEU A 225 16.23 -5.44 -4.00
CA LEU A 225 17.26 -6.38 -4.45
C LEU A 225 18.65 -5.82 -4.09
N LEU A 226 19.57 -6.67 -3.67
CA LEU A 226 21.00 -6.31 -3.54
C LEU A 226 21.65 -6.19 -4.91
N ASP A 227 21.28 -7.05 -5.85
CA ASP A 227 21.66 -6.96 -7.25
C ASP A 227 20.39 -7.03 -8.12
N ILE A 228 20.12 -5.97 -8.88
CA ILE A 228 18.93 -5.86 -9.76
C ILE A 228 18.88 -6.97 -10.84
N LYS A 229 20.02 -7.61 -11.14
CA LYS A 229 20.11 -8.69 -12.12
C LYS A 229 19.91 -10.07 -11.51
N ASP A 230 19.95 -10.18 -10.20
CA ASP A 230 19.78 -11.43 -9.47
C ASP A 230 18.47 -11.42 -8.66
N PRO A 231 17.39 -12.08 -9.12
CA PRO A 231 16.14 -12.18 -8.38
C PRO A 231 16.27 -12.85 -7.01
N GLU A 232 17.28 -13.73 -6.83
CA GLU A 232 17.53 -14.41 -5.56
C GLU A 232 18.20 -13.50 -4.51
N SER A 233 18.62 -12.29 -4.93
CA SER A 233 19.17 -11.27 -4.03
C SER A 233 18.10 -10.44 -3.30
N LEU A 234 16.83 -10.89 -3.32
CA LEU A 234 15.73 -10.21 -2.65
C LEU A 234 15.94 -10.17 -1.13
N ILE A 235 15.85 -8.97 -0.57
CA ILE A 235 15.89 -8.77 0.88
C ILE A 235 14.46 -8.89 1.43
N HIS A 236 14.16 -9.98 2.14
CA HIS A 236 12.81 -10.21 2.68
C HIS A 236 12.46 -9.32 3.87
N SER A 237 13.43 -8.94 4.69
CA SER A 237 13.20 -8.05 5.83
C SER A 237 14.34 -7.05 5.97
N LEU A 238 14.02 -5.78 6.18
CA LEU A 238 14.97 -4.68 6.21
C LEU A 238 14.59 -3.72 7.35
N SER A 239 15.49 -3.51 8.30
CA SER A 239 15.28 -2.49 9.32
C SER A 239 15.47 -1.07 8.77
N ALA A 240 14.90 -0.08 9.45
CA ALA A 240 15.01 1.32 9.03
C ALA A 240 16.46 1.81 8.97
N SER A 241 17.30 1.38 9.91
CA SER A 241 18.74 1.72 9.92
C SER A 241 19.51 1.05 8.78
N GLU A 242 19.20 -0.22 8.49
CA GLU A 242 19.81 -0.94 7.35
C GLU A 242 19.39 -0.32 6.03
N ALA A 243 18.12 0.04 5.86
CA ALA A 243 17.63 0.72 4.67
C ALA A 243 18.41 2.02 4.40
N ARG A 244 18.57 2.88 5.42
CA ARG A 244 19.37 4.12 5.30
C ARG A 244 20.83 3.84 4.96
N ARG A 245 21.42 2.81 5.57
CA ARG A 245 22.79 2.39 5.29
C ARG A 245 22.98 1.95 3.84
N LEU A 246 22.08 1.11 3.32
CA LEU A 246 22.12 0.63 1.94
C LEU A 246 21.94 1.77 0.92
N ILE A 247 21.08 2.75 1.22
CA ILE A 247 20.94 3.97 0.42
C ILE A 247 22.26 4.74 0.41
N ALA A 248 22.84 5.01 1.58
CA ALA A 248 24.09 5.78 1.72
C ALA A 248 25.28 5.12 1.03
N HIS A 249 25.32 3.79 0.96
CA HIS A 249 26.39 3.04 0.26
C HIS A 249 26.11 2.87 -1.25
N GLY A 250 25.00 3.40 -1.76
CA GLY A 250 24.65 3.28 -3.18
C GLY A 250 24.32 1.84 -3.63
N THR A 251 24.02 0.94 -2.69
CA THR A 251 23.64 -0.45 -2.99
C THR A 251 22.23 -0.53 -3.60
N ILE A 252 21.34 0.37 -3.19
CA ILE A 252 19.97 0.41 -3.67
C ILE A 252 19.91 1.19 -4.98
N ALA A 253 19.24 0.61 -5.98
CA ALA A 253 19.02 1.26 -7.27
C ALA A 253 18.31 2.62 -7.11
N ALA A 254 18.77 3.65 -7.83
CA ALA A 254 18.28 5.02 -7.70
C ALA A 254 16.76 5.15 -7.79
N GLY A 255 16.09 4.38 -8.67
CA GLY A 255 14.64 4.38 -8.81
C GLY A 255 13.86 3.76 -7.61
N MET A 256 14.54 3.01 -6.74
CA MET A 256 13.95 2.43 -5.54
C MET A 256 14.06 3.35 -4.32
N ILE A 257 15.05 4.28 -4.32
CA ILE A 257 15.30 5.18 -3.19
C ILE A 257 14.03 5.94 -2.75
N PRO A 258 13.28 6.62 -3.64
CA PRO A 258 12.08 7.35 -3.22
C PRO A 258 11.01 6.45 -2.59
N LYS A 259 10.90 5.19 -3.04
CA LYS A 259 9.96 4.22 -2.46
C LYS A 259 10.36 3.84 -1.03
N ILE A 260 11.65 3.58 -0.81
CA ILE A 260 12.15 3.23 0.53
C ILE A 260 12.04 4.42 1.47
N GLU A 261 12.38 5.63 1.01
CA GLU A 261 12.21 6.86 1.81
C GLU A 261 10.75 7.08 2.22
N GLY A 262 9.79 6.85 1.31
CA GLY A 262 8.36 6.86 1.61
C GLY A 262 7.96 5.80 2.65
N CYS A 263 8.55 4.61 2.60
CA CYS A 263 8.34 3.57 3.61
C CYS A 263 8.91 3.98 4.97
N LEU A 264 10.10 4.58 5.00
CA LEU A 264 10.72 5.08 6.23
C LEU A 264 9.91 6.22 6.86
N ASP A 265 9.37 7.15 6.07
CA ASP A 265 8.45 8.19 6.53
C ASP A 265 7.17 7.56 7.12
N THR A 266 6.60 6.57 6.44
CA THR A 266 5.43 5.83 6.92
C THR A 266 5.67 5.19 8.29
N LEU A 267 6.80 4.54 8.49
CA LEU A 267 7.19 3.98 9.79
C LEU A 267 7.38 5.06 10.85
N ALA A 268 7.99 6.20 10.50
CA ALA A 268 8.19 7.32 11.41
C ALA A 268 6.84 7.92 11.90
N ARG A 269 5.81 7.87 11.06
CA ARG A 269 4.43 8.32 11.39
C ARG A 269 3.64 7.31 12.21
N GLY A 270 4.22 6.18 12.61
CA GLY A 270 3.57 5.27 13.55
C GLY A 270 3.01 3.98 12.97
N VAL A 271 3.01 3.78 11.66
CA VAL A 271 2.60 2.51 11.03
C VAL A 271 3.53 1.37 11.48
N GLY A 272 2.98 0.19 11.75
CA GLY A 272 3.75 -0.92 12.30
C GLY A 272 4.82 -1.46 11.37
N LYS A 273 4.46 -1.74 10.11
CA LYS A 273 5.33 -2.28 9.06
C LYS A 273 4.92 -1.75 7.70
N VAL A 274 5.86 -1.72 6.75
CA VAL A 274 5.58 -1.44 5.35
C VAL A 274 6.12 -2.57 4.49
N HIS A 275 5.33 -3.04 3.54
CA HIS A 275 5.72 -4.08 2.59
C HIS A 275 5.74 -3.53 1.17
N ILE A 276 6.77 -3.85 0.42
CA ILE A 276 6.85 -3.60 -1.03
C ILE A 276 6.81 -4.95 -1.71
N ILE A 277 5.78 -5.18 -2.55
CA ILE A 277 5.58 -6.46 -3.23
C ILE A 277 5.22 -6.27 -4.70
N ASP A 278 5.55 -7.27 -5.52
CA ASP A 278 5.13 -7.28 -6.92
C ASP A 278 3.65 -7.66 -7.03
N GLY A 279 2.82 -6.68 -7.39
CA GLY A 279 1.39 -6.89 -7.57
C GLY A 279 1.01 -7.72 -8.81
N ARG A 280 1.97 -8.05 -9.68
CA ARG A 280 1.75 -8.91 -10.86
C ARG A 280 1.86 -10.39 -10.50
N LEU A 281 2.50 -10.73 -9.39
CA LEU A 281 2.57 -12.10 -8.89
C LEU A 281 1.18 -12.53 -8.42
N ARG A 282 0.74 -13.69 -8.90
CA ARG A 282 -0.56 -14.26 -8.53
C ARG A 282 -0.65 -14.49 -7.02
N HIS A 283 -1.72 -13.97 -6.40
CA HIS A 283 -1.96 -14.05 -4.95
C HIS A 283 -0.83 -13.47 -4.09
N SER A 284 -0.17 -12.41 -4.58
CA SER A 284 0.99 -11.82 -3.90
C SER A 284 0.67 -11.31 -2.49
N LEU A 285 -0.54 -10.80 -2.24
CA LEU A 285 -0.97 -10.38 -0.90
C LEU A 285 -1.04 -11.55 0.08
N LEU A 286 -1.61 -12.68 -0.34
CA LEU A 286 -1.71 -13.87 0.51
C LEU A 286 -0.33 -14.49 0.73
N LEU A 287 0.50 -14.58 -0.30
CA LEU A 287 1.86 -15.09 -0.19
C LEU A 287 2.71 -14.24 0.77
N GLU A 288 2.56 -12.91 0.73
CA GLU A 288 3.29 -12.01 1.64
C GLU A 288 2.83 -12.13 3.09
N ILE A 289 1.52 -12.28 3.31
CA ILE A 289 0.94 -12.22 4.66
C ILE A 289 0.91 -13.60 5.32
N TYR A 290 0.63 -14.66 4.57
CA TYR A 290 0.37 -16.00 5.10
C TYR A 290 1.51 -17.00 4.88
N THR A 291 2.71 -16.53 4.54
CA THR A 291 3.92 -17.36 4.48
C THR A 291 5.01 -16.83 5.41
N THR A 292 5.97 -17.67 5.75
CA THR A 292 7.02 -17.32 6.73
C THR A 292 8.02 -16.30 6.18
N SER A 293 8.40 -16.43 4.91
CA SER A 293 9.41 -15.57 4.26
C SER A 293 8.82 -14.41 3.48
N GLY A 294 7.50 -14.48 3.17
CA GLY A 294 6.90 -13.52 2.24
C GLY A 294 7.41 -13.68 0.80
N VAL A 295 7.01 -12.77 -0.07
CA VAL A 295 7.44 -12.72 -1.49
C VAL A 295 8.00 -11.36 -1.88
N GLY A 296 8.02 -10.42 -0.94
CA GLY A 296 8.49 -9.06 -1.11
C GLY A 296 9.52 -8.66 -0.07
N THR A 297 9.60 -7.37 0.17
CA THR A 297 10.43 -6.79 1.24
C THR A 297 9.56 -6.14 2.29
N GLU A 298 9.61 -6.63 3.53
CA GLU A 298 9.07 -5.89 4.66
C GLU A 298 10.11 -4.90 5.19
N ILE A 299 9.68 -3.67 5.47
CA ILE A 299 10.51 -2.67 6.13
C ILE A 299 9.93 -2.43 7.52
N VAL A 300 10.79 -2.56 8.55
CA VAL A 300 10.40 -2.52 9.95
C VAL A 300 11.18 -1.45 10.69
N ARG A 301 10.65 -1.04 11.84
CA ARG A 301 11.40 -0.18 12.77
C ARG A 301 12.61 -0.90 13.31
N ASP A 302 13.64 -0.15 13.70
CA ASP A 302 14.76 -0.72 14.43
C ASP A 302 14.28 -1.32 15.75
N ALA A 303 14.83 -2.47 16.12
CA ALA A 303 14.60 -3.03 17.45
C ALA A 303 15.05 -2.01 18.51
N PRO A 304 14.32 -1.86 19.62
CA PRO A 304 14.77 -1.00 20.70
C PRO A 304 16.17 -1.44 21.14
N LYS A 305 17.12 -0.50 21.20
CA LYS A 305 18.45 -0.79 21.73
C LYS A 305 18.29 -1.35 23.14
N PRO A 306 18.96 -2.46 23.51
CA PRO A 306 18.96 -2.94 24.88
C PRO A 306 19.45 -1.79 25.76
N VAL A 307 18.62 -1.43 26.75
CA VAL A 307 19.01 -0.44 27.76
C VAL A 307 20.19 -1.06 28.52
N SER A 308 21.39 -0.53 28.32
CA SER A 308 22.53 -0.90 29.16
C SER A 308 22.13 -0.67 30.60
N PRO A 309 22.24 -1.67 31.48
CA PRO A 309 21.99 -1.43 32.91
C PRO A 309 22.93 -0.32 33.37
N ALA A 310 22.35 0.75 33.92
CA ALA A 310 23.12 1.83 34.53
C ALA A 310 24.08 1.17 35.55
N VAL A 311 25.37 1.34 35.32
CA VAL A 311 26.39 0.95 36.32
C VAL A 311 26.10 1.77 37.56
N ALA A 312 25.52 1.15 38.58
CA ALA A 312 25.38 1.74 39.87
C ALA A 312 26.82 1.94 40.42
N THR A 313 27.32 3.15 40.31
CA THR A 313 28.51 3.55 41.03
C THR A 313 28.15 3.56 42.51
N ALA A 314 28.49 2.47 43.21
CA ALA A 314 28.51 2.42 44.64
C ALA A 314 29.62 3.39 45.11
N SER A 315 29.22 4.55 45.59
CA SER A 315 30.08 5.42 46.40
C SER A 315 30.26 4.74 47.74
N ALA A 316 31.39 4.08 47.93
CA ALA A 316 31.88 3.73 49.26
C ALA A 316 32.35 5.02 49.93
N SER A 317 31.78 5.34 51.10
CA SER A 317 32.31 6.22 52.11
C SER A 317 32.33 5.48 53.41
#